data_4e3bafa3f8fedccb15ed4d599702a4ac
#
_entry.id   4e3bafa3f8fedccb15ed4d599702a4ac
#
_cell.length_a   1.000
_cell.length_b   1.000
_cell.length_c   1.000
_cell.angle_alpha   90.00
_cell.angle_beta   90.00
_cell.angle_gamma   90.00
#
_symmetry.space_group_name_H-M   'P 1'
#
loop_
_entity.id
_entity.type
_entity.pdbx_description
1 polymer ?
#
loop_
_entity_poly.entity_id
_entity_poly.type
_entity_poly.pdbx_seq_one_letter_code
_entity_poly.pdbx_strand_id
1 'polypeptide(L)'
;MKISIVITLGIAAVIAMAVIATIGSGLEQSSQSKIRVAFFPSIGHAVPIVGIENGIFEKGIGEQIQIETKLFDSGPQVIESIFASSIDVAYVGPGPVLNGFLKSHGKDIRILAGAASGGASFIIQPDSGLDSIENFDGKRIASPQISNSQDVSLRYYLASNDLKPVEKGGTVFVLNISNPDIYTLFAKGDIDGAWVPEPWATMLVQDLDGVRLFNEEKLWPNEEFASVLLIVRTDYLENNHELVQNWLKSHKETVAWINSNPDQSKSIFESFLKKHMGKSLPTKIIDESFSNLTITSDPIKNSVLTFAERADSLGYLGRTGYNLDGIFYQPDLNLNTMVKQLIG
;
A
#
# COMPACT_ATOMS: atom_id res chain seq x y z
N MET A 1 33.70 -18.16 68.90
CA MET A 1 32.32 -18.16 68.32
C MET A 1 32.02 -17.02 67.35
N LYS A 2 32.73 -15.89 67.35
CA LYS A 2 32.49 -14.75 66.44
C LYS A 2 33.16 -14.87 65.03
N ILE A 3 34.22 -15.65 64.87
CA ILE A 3 34.96 -15.82 63.61
C ILE A 3 34.20 -16.73 62.63
N SER A 4 33.57 -17.81 63.14
CA SER A 4 32.83 -18.76 62.28
C SER A 4 31.58 -18.17 61.62
N ILE A 5 30.91 -17.20 62.26
CA ILE A 5 29.72 -16.54 61.75
C ILE A 5 30.09 -15.59 60.57
N VAL A 6 31.22 -14.93 60.63
CA VAL A 6 31.66 -13.99 59.56
C VAL A 6 32.04 -14.74 58.29
N ILE A 7 32.66 -15.93 58.42
CA ILE A 7 33.05 -16.76 57.25
C ILE A 7 31.80 -17.36 56.55
N THR A 8 30.79 -17.79 57.35
CA THR A 8 29.55 -18.35 56.80
C THR A 8 28.70 -17.28 56.06
N LEU A 9 28.65 -16.05 56.58
CA LEU A 9 27.97 -14.93 55.93
C LEU A 9 28.69 -14.48 54.64
N GLY A 10 30.03 -14.51 54.60
CA GLY A 10 30.85 -14.19 53.43
C GLY A 10 30.61 -15.20 52.26
N ILE A 11 30.58 -16.49 52.55
CA ILE A 11 30.33 -17.54 51.56
C ILE A 11 28.91 -17.47 51.01
N ALA A 12 27.90 -17.19 51.84
CA ALA A 12 26.51 -17.02 51.42
C ALA A 12 26.34 -15.81 50.49
N ALA A 13 27.03 -14.71 50.73
CA ALA A 13 26.99 -13.53 49.88
C ALA A 13 27.69 -13.76 48.50
N VAL A 14 28.77 -14.49 48.46
CA VAL A 14 29.45 -14.86 47.20
C VAL A 14 28.61 -15.82 46.36
N ILE A 15 27.95 -16.79 46.99
CA ILE A 15 27.05 -17.71 46.30
C ILE A 15 25.81 -16.96 45.78
N ALA A 16 25.24 -16.03 46.53
CA ALA A 16 24.10 -15.21 46.08
C ALA A 16 24.49 -14.30 44.93
N MET A 17 25.66 -13.69 44.90
CA MET A 17 26.15 -12.89 43.77
C MET A 17 26.46 -13.77 42.51
N ALA A 18 26.98 -14.97 42.67
CA ALA A 18 27.20 -15.91 41.57
C ALA A 18 25.87 -16.40 40.94
N VAL A 19 24.83 -16.63 41.76
CA VAL A 19 23.49 -17.04 41.29
C VAL A 19 22.81 -15.87 40.57
N ILE A 20 22.95 -14.64 41.04
CA ILE A 20 22.40 -13.45 40.37
C ILE A 20 23.13 -13.19 39.03
N ALA A 21 24.45 -13.42 38.96
CA ALA A 21 25.21 -13.30 37.72
C ALA A 21 24.84 -14.37 36.68
N THR A 22 24.50 -15.59 37.09
CA THR A 22 24.04 -16.67 36.19
C THR A 22 22.57 -16.53 35.76
N ILE A 23 21.72 -15.89 36.58
CA ILE A 23 20.34 -15.57 36.21
C ILE A 23 20.28 -14.34 35.29
N GLY A 24 21.19 -13.36 35.48
CA GLY A 24 21.29 -12.17 34.65
C GLY A 24 21.82 -12.43 33.24
N SER A 25 22.60 -13.51 33.01
CA SER A 25 23.10 -13.89 31.68
C SER A 25 22.18 -14.84 30.88
N GLY A 26 21.03 -15.20 31.45
CA GLY A 26 20.05 -16.11 30.81
C GLY A 26 18.80 -15.47 30.26
N LEU A 27 18.68 -14.13 30.33
CA LEU A 27 17.55 -13.36 29.81
C LEU A 27 17.96 -12.36 28.74
N GLU A 28 18.91 -12.69 27.87
CA GLU A 28 18.79 -12.18 26.51
C GLU A 28 17.60 -12.94 25.88
N GLN A 29 16.41 -12.41 26.12
CA GLN A 29 15.29 -12.63 25.25
C GLN A 29 15.75 -12.16 23.88
N SER A 30 16.23 -13.09 23.03
CA SER A 30 16.50 -12.77 21.64
C SER A 30 15.16 -12.26 21.09
N SER A 31 15.00 -10.95 21.05
CA SER A 31 13.87 -10.36 20.36
C SER A 31 13.99 -10.86 18.93
N GLN A 32 13.17 -11.86 18.59
CA GLN A 32 13.14 -12.42 17.25
C GLN A 32 13.02 -11.24 16.29
N SER A 33 14.01 -11.10 15.41
CA SER A 33 14.00 -10.02 14.41
C SER A 33 12.71 -10.15 13.61
N LYS A 34 12.00 -9.04 13.42
CA LYS A 34 10.72 -9.03 12.72
C LYS A 34 10.62 -7.94 11.68
N ILE A 35 9.79 -8.18 10.68
CA ILE A 35 9.37 -7.19 9.69
C ILE A 35 7.85 -7.06 9.73
N ARG A 36 7.35 -5.83 9.89
CA ARG A 36 5.93 -5.52 9.95
C ARG A 36 5.46 -5.00 8.62
N VAL A 37 4.54 -5.71 7.99
CA VAL A 37 4.13 -5.50 6.60
C VAL A 37 2.65 -5.12 6.54
N ALA A 38 2.35 -3.99 5.91
CA ALA A 38 0.99 -3.52 5.68
C ALA A 38 0.56 -3.72 4.23
N PHE A 39 -0.67 -4.19 4.03
CA PHE A 39 -1.31 -4.29 2.71
C PHE A 39 -2.82 -4.39 2.86
N PHE A 40 -3.56 -4.38 1.74
CA PHE A 40 -5.02 -4.48 1.72
C PHE A 40 -5.45 -5.86 1.20
N PRO A 41 -6.61 -6.39 1.66
CA PRO A 41 -7.17 -7.63 1.15
C PRO A 41 -7.86 -7.38 -0.21
N SER A 42 -7.12 -6.93 -1.21
CA SER A 42 -7.61 -6.60 -2.55
C SER A 42 -6.66 -7.08 -3.64
N ILE A 43 -7.17 -7.21 -4.87
CA ILE A 43 -6.44 -7.80 -6.02
C ILE A 43 -5.12 -7.06 -6.32
N GLY A 44 -5.10 -5.72 -6.26
CA GLY A 44 -3.87 -4.95 -6.46
C GLY A 44 -2.75 -5.28 -5.47
N HIS A 45 -3.08 -5.93 -4.35
CA HIS A 45 -2.13 -6.37 -3.33
C HIS A 45 -1.80 -7.89 -3.44
N ALA A 46 -2.00 -8.48 -4.62
CA ALA A 46 -1.71 -9.90 -4.83
C ALA A 46 -0.25 -10.26 -4.51
N VAL A 47 0.72 -9.37 -4.74
CA VAL A 47 2.14 -9.66 -4.48
C VAL A 47 2.41 -9.99 -3.02
N PRO A 48 2.13 -9.14 -2.02
CA PRO A 48 2.34 -9.52 -0.62
C PRO A 48 1.49 -10.72 -0.19
N ILE A 49 0.25 -10.82 -0.67
CA ILE A 49 -0.65 -11.92 -0.31
C ILE A 49 -0.10 -13.26 -0.80
N VAL A 50 0.16 -13.37 -2.10
CA VAL A 50 0.63 -14.62 -2.70
C VAL A 50 2.03 -14.97 -2.23
N GLY A 51 2.93 -13.98 -2.13
CA GLY A 51 4.30 -14.24 -1.74
C GLY A 51 4.45 -14.72 -0.30
N ILE A 52 3.64 -14.19 0.63
CA ILE A 52 3.62 -14.62 2.04
C ILE A 52 2.93 -15.99 2.15
N GLU A 53 1.72 -16.15 1.63
CA GLU A 53 0.98 -17.43 1.72
C GLU A 53 1.71 -18.58 0.99
N ASN A 54 2.54 -18.30 -0.01
CA ASN A 54 3.35 -19.29 -0.72
C ASN A 54 4.78 -19.46 -0.13
N GLY A 55 5.12 -18.77 0.96
CA GLY A 55 6.39 -18.88 1.66
C GLY A 55 7.61 -18.33 0.89
N ILE A 56 7.41 -17.50 -0.15
CA ILE A 56 8.51 -16.92 -0.94
C ILE A 56 9.26 -15.89 -0.09
N PHE A 57 8.54 -15.07 0.66
CA PHE A 57 9.15 -14.05 1.53
C PHE A 57 9.89 -14.69 2.69
N GLU A 58 9.30 -15.67 3.39
CA GLU A 58 9.96 -16.39 4.50
C GLU A 58 11.29 -17.00 4.07
N LYS A 59 11.31 -17.69 2.92
CA LYS A 59 12.53 -18.27 2.37
C LYS A 59 13.58 -17.23 2.02
N GLY A 60 13.14 -16.09 1.46
CA GLY A 60 14.05 -15.06 0.98
C GLY A 60 14.70 -14.24 2.10
N ILE A 61 13.95 -13.96 3.18
CA ILE A 61 14.47 -13.18 4.32
C ILE A 61 15.07 -14.05 5.42
N GLY A 62 14.82 -15.37 5.40
CA GLY A 62 15.24 -16.33 6.41
C GLY A 62 14.15 -16.64 7.45
N GLU A 63 13.98 -17.92 7.75
CA GLU A 63 12.93 -18.43 8.65
C GLU A 63 13.03 -17.91 10.10
N GLN A 64 14.19 -17.40 10.50
CA GLN A 64 14.39 -16.77 11.82
C GLN A 64 13.77 -15.38 11.92
N ILE A 65 13.35 -14.76 10.82
CA ILE A 65 12.71 -13.45 10.78
C ILE A 65 11.20 -13.65 10.79
N GLN A 66 10.52 -13.09 11.76
CA GLN A 66 9.07 -13.14 11.83
C GLN A 66 8.43 -12.10 10.89
N ILE A 67 7.54 -12.54 10.00
CA ILE A 67 6.70 -11.63 9.22
C ILE A 67 5.42 -11.37 10.01
N GLU A 68 5.23 -10.12 10.42
CA GLU A 68 4.01 -9.63 11.07
C GLU A 68 3.15 -8.87 10.05
N THR A 69 2.01 -9.42 9.63
CA THR A 69 1.13 -8.78 8.65
C THR A 69 0.05 -7.96 9.33
N LYS A 70 -0.26 -6.79 8.74
CA LYS A 70 -1.37 -5.93 9.15
C LYS A 70 -2.23 -5.58 7.95
N LEU A 71 -3.50 -5.91 8.02
CA LEU A 71 -4.47 -5.58 6.98
C LEU A 71 -5.08 -4.20 7.24
N PHE A 72 -5.15 -3.41 6.18
CA PHE A 72 -5.75 -2.09 6.16
C PHE A 72 -6.78 -1.99 5.04
N ASP A 73 -7.61 -0.96 5.09
CA ASP A 73 -8.58 -0.61 4.05
C ASP A 73 -8.37 0.81 3.51
N SER A 74 -7.34 1.50 4.02
CA SER A 74 -7.09 2.92 3.78
C SER A 74 -5.61 3.25 3.70
N GLY A 75 -5.20 3.88 2.59
CA GLY A 75 -3.82 4.34 2.39
C GLY A 75 -3.33 5.35 3.42
N PRO A 76 -4.11 6.40 3.76
CA PRO A 76 -3.73 7.32 4.84
C PRO A 76 -3.44 6.64 6.18
N GLN A 77 -4.21 5.62 6.58
CA GLN A 77 -3.95 4.87 7.83
C GLN A 77 -2.62 4.10 7.78
N VAL A 78 -2.22 3.58 6.60
CA VAL A 78 -0.90 2.96 6.42
C VAL A 78 0.20 3.98 6.65
N ILE A 79 0.09 5.18 6.08
CA ILE A 79 1.09 6.24 6.23
C ILE A 79 1.20 6.69 7.70
N GLU A 80 0.09 6.89 8.40
CA GLU A 80 0.09 7.17 9.85
C GLU A 80 0.79 6.06 10.65
N SER A 81 0.60 4.79 10.24
CA SER A 81 1.25 3.64 10.87
C SER A 81 2.76 3.57 10.59
N ILE A 82 3.21 4.02 9.41
CA ILE A 82 4.64 4.23 9.09
C ILE A 82 5.23 5.31 10.00
N PHE A 83 4.58 6.47 10.12
CA PHE A 83 5.04 7.57 11.00
C PHE A 83 5.08 7.16 12.47
N ALA A 84 4.13 6.35 12.92
CA ALA A 84 4.13 5.77 14.27
C ALA A 84 5.15 4.66 14.48
N SER A 85 6.00 4.35 13.48
CA SER A 85 6.95 3.22 13.50
C SER A 85 6.30 1.88 13.86
N SER A 86 5.02 1.70 13.54
CA SER A 86 4.27 0.45 13.76
C SER A 86 4.23 -0.45 12.52
N ILE A 87 4.67 0.06 11.37
CA ILE A 87 4.86 -0.65 10.09
C ILE A 87 6.25 -0.31 9.57
N ASP A 88 6.90 -1.30 8.96
CA ASP A 88 8.26 -1.17 8.41
C ASP A 88 8.22 -1.11 6.88
N VAL A 89 7.38 -1.97 6.26
CA VAL A 89 7.21 -2.09 4.82
C VAL A 89 5.72 -2.07 4.50
N ALA A 90 5.32 -1.44 3.42
CA ALA A 90 3.91 -1.39 3.04
C ALA A 90 3.70 -1.44 1.53
N TYR A 91 2.52 -1.94 1.16
CA TYR A 91 1.98 -1.86 -0.18
C TYR A 91 0.82 -0.88 -0.17
N VAL A 92 0.91 0.19 -0.96
CA VAL A 92 -0.06 1.29 -0.91
C VAL A 92 -0.06 2.10 -2.20
N GLY A 93 -1.16 2.78 -2.51
CA GLY A 93 -1.30 3.60 -3.71
C GLY A 93 -0.44 4.87 -3.71
N PRO A 94 -0.20 5.49 -4.89
CA PRO A 94 0.68 6.65 -5.05
C PRO A 94 0.21 7.89 -4.28
N GLY A 95 -1.09 8.16 -4.19
CA GLY A 95 -1.60 9.34 -3.49
C GLY A 95 -1.15 9.43 -2.03
N PRO A 96 -1.44 8.43 -1.19
CA PRO A 96 -0.95 8.38 0.19
C PRO A 96 0.58 8.44 0.30
N VAL A 97 1.32 7.76 -0.61
CA VAL A 97 2.80 7.77 -0.62
C VAL A 97 3.35 9.17 -0.81
N LEU A 98 2.88 9.88 -1.84
CA LEU A 98 3.30 11.24 -2.14
C LEU A 98 2.98 12.20 -0.99
N ASN A 99 1.76 12.14 -0.47
CA ASN A 99 1.36 12.94 0.69
C ASN A 99 2.22 12.64 1.92
N GLY A 100 2.51 11.39 2.21
CA GLY A 100 3.36 10.98 3.32
C GLY A 100 4.81 11.44 3.15
N PHE A 101 5.38 11.25 1.95
CA PHE A 101 6.73 11.73 1.64
C PHE A 101 6.87 13.24 1.85
N LEU A 102 5.92 14.03 1.32
CA LEU A 102 5.95 15.49 1.44
C LEU A 102 5.70 15.96 2.89
N LYS A 103 4.77 15.36 3.63
CA LYS A 103 4.53 15.65 5.05
C LYS A 103 5.76 15.40 5.91
N SER A 104 6.54 14.38 5.60
CA SER A 104 7.79 14.06 6.30
C SER A 104 9.00 14.86 5.79
N HIS A 105 8.79 15.81 4.86
CA HIS A 105 9.88 16.54 4.20
C HIS A 105 10.91 15.61 3.54
N GLY A 106 10.42 14.52 2.93
CA GLY A 106 11.25 13.53 2.24
C GLY A 106 12.04 12.59 3.15
N LYS A 107 11.73 12.52 4.46
CA LYS A 107 12.55 11.78 5.43
C LYS A 107 12.11 10.34 5.68
N ASP A 108 10.79 10.07 5.74
CA ASP A 108 10.29 8.86 6.39
C ASP A 108 9.95 7.71 5.44
N ILE A 109 9.85 7.96 4.13
CA ILE A 109 9.36 6.97 3.16
C ILE A 109 10.29 6.89 1.94
N ARG A 110 10.50 5.64 1.44
CA ARG A 110 11.12 5.38 0.13
C ARG A 110 10.28 4.38 -0.66
N ILE A 111 10.12 4.63 -1.96
CA ILE A 111 9.54 3.66 -2.90
C ILE A 111 10.63 2.69 -3.32
N LEU A 112 10.43 1.40 -3.06
CA LEU A 112 11.34 0.32 -3.43
C LEU A 112 11.02 -0.24 -4.82
N ALA A 113 9.73 -0.43 -5.14
CA ALA A 113 9.26 -1.07 -6.36
C ALA A 113 7.78 -0.73 -6.64
N GLY A 114 7.29 -1.14 -7.80
CA GLY A 114 5.88 -1.29 -8.06
C GLY A 114 5.34 -2.61 -7.49
N ALA A 115 4.03 -2.79 -7.49
CA ALA A 115 3.36 -4.06 -7.21
C ALA A 115 2.22 -4.33 -8.19
N ALA A 116 1.51 -3.28 -8.61
CA ALA A 116 0.45 -3.38 -9.62
C ALA A 116 0.35 -2.09 -10.45
N SER A 117 -0.06 -2.26 -11.71
CA SER A 117 -0.45 -1.20 -12.63
C SER A 117 -1.88 -1.40 -13.10
N GLY A 118 -2.67 -0.33 -13.24
CA GLY A 118 -4.09 -0.40 -13.60
C GLY A 118 -4.98 -0.89 -12.45
N GLY A 119 -6.08 -1.53 -12.77
CA GLY A 119 -6.99 -2.12 -11.78
C GLY A 119 -7.87 -1.10 -11.05
N ALA A 120 -8.12 0.05 -11.64
CA ALA A 120 -9.16 0.98 -11.22
C ALA A 120 -10.02 1.38 -12.42
N SER A 121 -11.29 1.67 -12.19
CA SER A 121 -12.23 1.96 -13.28
C SER A 121 -13.31 2.95 -12.84
N PHE A 122 -13.85 3.65 -13.82
CA PHE A 122 -15.08 4.40 -13.64
C PHE A 122 -16.28 3.56 -14.09
N ILE A 123 -17.13 3.25 -13.12
CA ILE A 123 -18.35 2.46 -13.33
C ILE A 123 -19.56 3.37 -13.16
N ILE A 124 -20.53 3.26 -14.05
CA ILE A 124 -21.76 4.07 -14.04
C ILE A 124 -23.00 3.18 -13.93
N GLN A 125 -24.07 3.74 -13.38
CA GLN A 125 -25.39 3.10 -13.46
C GLN A 125 -25.87 3.06 -14.92
N PRO A 126 -26.50 1.98 -15.38
CA PRO A 126 -27.00 1.86 -16.75
C PRO A 126 -27.87 3.03 -17.20
N ASP A 127 -28.76 3.50 -16.30
CA ASP A 127 -29.73 4.57 -16.58
C ASP A 127 -29.29 5.94 -16.07
N SER A 128 -28.00 6.11 -15.70
CA SER A 128 -27.49 7.39 -15.17
C SER A 128 -27.41 8.50 -16.22
N GLY A 129 -27.37 8.15 -17.50
CA GLY A 129 -27.07 9.09 -18.58
C GLY A 129 -25.63 9.62 -18.59
N LEU A 130 -24.72 9.01 -17.82
CA LEU A 130 -23.29 9.38 -17.72
C LEU A 130 -22.45 8.79 -18.89
N ASP A 131 -23.01 8.77 -20.09
CA ASP A 131 -22.36 8.28 -21.31
C ASP A 131 -21.38 9.29 -21.93
N SER A 132 -21.48 10.56 -21.51
CA SER A 132 -20.56 11.63 -21.91
C SER A 132 -20.28 12.59 -20.75
N ILE A 133 -19.19 13.36 -20.85
CA ILE A 133 -18.75 14.28 -19.79
C ILE A 133 -19.76 15.45 -19.58
N GLU A 134 -20.47 15.85 -20.62
CA GLU A 134 -21.46 16.90 -20.57
C GLU A 134 -22.64 16.57 -19.64
N ASN A 135 -22.84 15.29 -19.35
CA ASN A 135 -23.95 14.80 -18.55
C ASN A 135 -23.62 14.69 -17.04
N PHE A 136 -22.46 15.20 -16.60
CA PHE A 136 -22.03 15.10 -15.20
C PHE A 136 -22.68 16.13 -14.26
N ASP A 137 -23.34 17.16 -14.79
CA ASP A 137 -24.05 18.18 -13.99
C ASP A 137 -25.10 17.55 -13.08
N GLY A 138 -25.02 17.86 -11.78
CA GLY A 138 -25.96 17.38 -10.77
C GLY A 138 -25.78 15.91 -10.39
N LYS A 139 -24.82 15.19 -10.97
CA LYS A 139 -24.60 13.76 -10.71
C LYS A 139 -23.84 13.51 -9.42
N ARG A 140 -24.14 12.36 -8.81
CA ARG A 140 -23.53 11.87 -7.57
C ARG A 140 -22.52 10.78 -7.92
N ILE A 141 -21.24 11.11 -7.77
CA ILE A 141 -20.14 10.20 -8.11
C ILE A 141 -19.36 9.89 -6.86
N ALA A 142 -19.16 8.61 -6.56
CA ALA A 142 -18.41 8.17 -5.40
C ALA A 142 -16.97 7.80 -5.76
N SER A 143 -16.05 8.04 -4.82
CA SER A 143 -14.68 7.49 -4.81
C SER A 143 -14.30 7.08 -3.40
N PRO A 144 -13.38 6.10 -3.23
CA PRO A 144 -12.90 5.74 -1.90
C PRO A 144 -12.18 6.92 -1.28
N GLN A 145 -12.42 7.19 -0.04
CA GLN A 145 -11.79 8.15 0.87
C GLN A 145 -11.09 9.37 0.22
N ILE A 146 -11.26 10.52 0.83
CA ILE A 146 -10.63 11.77 0.39
C ILE A 146 -9.10 11.65 0.32
N SER A 147 -8.50 12.20 -0.73
CA SER A 147 -7.05 12.22 -0.98
C SER A 147 -6.41 10.84 -1.22
N ASN A 148 -7.19 9.80 -1.43
CA ASN A 148 -6.62 8.57 -1.97
C ASN A 148 -6.44 8.67 -3.49
N SER A 149 -5.85 7.64 -4.12
CA SER A 149 -5.51 7.71 -5.55
C SER A 149 -6.73 7.92 -6.44
N GLN A 150 -7.84 7.21 -6.18
CA GLN A 150 -9.06 7.30 -6.99
C GLN A 150 -9.78 8.65 -6.83
N ASP A 151 -9.76 9.25 -5.63
CA ASP A 151 -10.34 10.58 -5.41
C ASP A 151 -9.57 11.66 -6.18
N VAL A 152 -8.24 11.60 -6.16
CA VAL A 152 -7.40 12.51 -6.95
C VAL A 152 -7.64 12.34 -8.44
N SER A 153 -7.71 11.10 -8.93
CA SER A 153 -7.97 10.79 -10.35
C SER A 153 -9.35 11.29 -10.80
N LEU A 154 -10.40 11.04 -10.02
CA LEU A 154 -11.73 11.55 -10.31
C LEU A 154 -11.76 13.09 -10.37
N ARG A 155 -11.19 13.75 -9.36
CA ARG A 155 -11.18 15.22 -9.32
C ARG A 155 -10.35 15.84 -10.43
N TYR A 156 -9.24 15.19 -10.79
CA TYR A 156 -8.44 15.62 -11.94
C TYR A 156 -9.21 15.44 -13.25
N TYR A 157 -9.91 14.30 -13.41
CA TYR A 157 -10.75 14.04 -14.57
C TYR A 157 -11.85 15.11 -14.72
N LEU A 158 -12.53 15.45 -13.62
CA LEU A 158 -13.52 16.54 -13.62
C LEU A 158 -12.88 17.88 -14.02
N ALA A 159 -11.77 18.26 -13.37
CA ALA A 159 -11.09 19.53 -13.62
C ALA A 159 -10.56 19.65 -15.06
N SER A 160 -10.08 18.54 -15.65
CA SER A 160 -9.60 18.50 -17.03
C SER A 160 -10.72 18.66 -18.08
N ASN A 161 -11.97 18.55 -17.64
CA ASN A 161 -13.16 18.73 -18.48
C ASN A 161 -14.00 19.93 -18.00
N ASP A 162 -13.37 20.93 -17.38
CA ASP A 162 -14.01 22.17 -16.89
C ASP A 162 -15.15 21.98 -15.87
N LEU A 163 -15.22 20.79 -15.27
CA LEU A 163 -16.17 20.45 -14.22
C LEU A 163 -15.56 20.64 -12.82
N LYS A 164 -16.41 21.00 -11.86
CA LYS A 164 -15.98 21.17 -10.47
C LYS A 164 -16.94 20.43 -9.52
N PRO A 165 -16.42 19.86 -8.45
CA PRO A 165 -17.25 19.39 -7.35
C PRO A 165 -18.01 20.55 -6.68
N VAL A 166 -19.17 20.24 -6.07
CA VAL A 166 -20.03 21.22 -5.39
C VAL A 166 -19.24 22.01 -4.32
N GLU A 167 -18.38 21.37 -3.56
CA GLU A 167 -17.54 22.02 -2.53
C GLU A 167 -16.47 22.97 -3.10
N LYS A 168 -16.27 22.95 -4.42
CA LYS A 168 -15.43 23.90 -5.17
C LYS A 168 -16.25 24.88 -6.03
N GLY A 169 -17.55 24.99 -5.75
CA GLY A 169 -18.47 25.89 -6.46
C GLY A 169 -18.96 25.37 -7.82
N GLY A 170 -18.86 24.08 -8.07
CA GLY A 170 -19.39 23.39 -9.25
C GLY A 170 -20.73 22.70 -8.97
N THR A 171 -21.06 21.71 -9.78
CA THR A 171 -22.36 21.04 -9.81
C THR A 171 -22.27 19.53 -9.56
N VAL A 172 -21.08 18.92 -9.63
CA VAL A 172 -20.89 17.48 -9.43
C VAL A 172 -20.78 17.15 -7.93
N PHE A 173 -21.62 16.25 -7.43
CA PHE A 173 -21.53 15.76 -6.06
C PHE A 173 -20.50 14.64 -5.97
N VAL A 174 -19.33 14.91 -5.37
CA VAL A 174 -18.30 13.89 -5.12
C VAL A 174 -18.44 13.35 -3.69
N LEU A 175 -18.72 12.06 -3.56
CA LEU A 175 -18.88 11.36 -2.29
C LEU A 175 -17.63 10.54 -1.98
N ASN A 176 -16.94 10.88 -0.90
CA ASN A 176 -15.76 10.14 -0.42
C ASN A 176 -16.16 9.18 0.70
N ILE A 177 -16.35 7.91 0.35
CA ILE A 177 -16.88 6.86 1.24
C ILE A 177 -16.13 5.56 1.02
N SER A 178 -16.30 4.58 1.93
CA SER A 178 -15.63 3.28 1.80
C SER A 178 -16.15 2.48 0.59
N ASN A 179 -15.32 1.59 0.03
CA ASN A 179 -15.75 0.74 -1.08
C ASN A 179 -17.01 -0.11 -0.77
N PRO A 180 -17.18 -0.72 0.43
CA PRO A 180 -18.42 -1.40 0.79
C PRO A 180 -19.64 -0.49 0.79
N ASP A 181 -19.48 0.78 1.23
CA ASP A 181 -20.55 1.76 1.20
C ASP A 181 -20.87 2.19 -0.24
N ILE A 182 -19.85 2.37 -1.09
CA ILE A 182 -20.03 2.62 -2.53
C ILE A 182 -20.89 1.51 -3.16
N TYR A 183 -20.52 0.24 -2.92
CA TYR A 183 -21.27 -0.90 -3.41
C TYR A 183 -22.75 -0.85 -2.96
N THR A 184 -22.97 -0.54 -1.67
CA THR A 184 -24.31 -0.46 -1.09
C THR A 184 -25.15 0.67 -1.70
N LEU A 185 -24.57 1.86 -1.88
CA LEU A 185 -25.26 3.01 -2.47
C LEU A 185 -25.51 2.82 -3.96
N PHE A 186 -24.56 2.19 -4.67
CA PHE A 186 -24.74 1.84 -6.07
C PHE A 186 -25.90 0.84 -6.25
N ALA A 187 -25.97 -0.20 -5.40
CA ALA A 187 -27.06 -1.17 -5.42
C ALA A 187 -28.45 -0.56 -5.18
N LYS A 188 -28.51 0.55 -4.44
CA LYS A 188 -29.76 1.31 -4.17
C LYS A 188 -30.10 2.33 -5.25
N GLY A 189 -29.20 2.60 -6.20
CA GLY A 189 -29.35 3.71 -7.15
C GLY A 189 -29.16 5.10 -6.49
N ASP A 190 -28.53 5.15 -5.32
CA ASP A 190 -28.29 6.40 -4.59
C ASP A 190 -27.08 7.20 -5.12
N ILE A 191 -26.27 6.61 -6.00
CA ILE A 191 -25.17 7.25 -6.74
C ILE A 191 -25.25 6.89 -8.21
N ASP A 192 -24.85 7.83 -9.07
CA ASP A 192 -24.92 7.71 -10.53
C ASP A 192 -23.68 6.99 -11.10
N GLY A 193 -22.55 7.07 -10.40
CA GLY A 193 -21.29 6.42 -10.80
C GLY A 193 -20.30 6.33 -9.67
N ALA A 194 -19.24 5.54 -9.89
CA ALA A 194 -18.19 5.32 -8.92
C ALA A 194 -16.84 5.11 -9.60
N TRP A 195 -15.79 5.74 -9.05
CA TRP A 195 -14.40 5.49 -9.44
C TRP A 195 -13.75 4.59 -8.39
N VAL A 196 -13.59 3.33 -8.71
CA VAL A 196 -13.24 2.30 -7.72
C VAL A 196 -12.15 1.35 -8.20
N PRO A 197 -11.34 0.78 -7.28
CA PRO A 197 -10.36 -0.25 -7.62
C PRO A 197 -11.00 -1.63 -7.76
N GLU A 198 -10.27 -2.57 -8.36
CA GLU A 198 -10.62 -3.98 -8.33
C GLU A 198 -10.47 -4.58 -6.89
N PRO A 199 -11.32 -5.49 -6.44
CA PRO A 199 -12.39 -6.17 -7.21
C PRO A 199 -13.72 -5.39 -7.26
N TRP A 200 -13.82 -4.23 -6.64
CA TRP A 200 -15.06 -3.47 -6.51
C TRP A 200 -15.63 -3.05 -7.87
N ALA A 201 -14.76 -2.66 -8.82
CA ALA A 201 -15.20 -2.31 -10.17
C ALA A 201 -15.88 -3.50 -10.85
N THR A 202 -15.27 -4.68 -10.80
CA THR A 202 -15.85 -5.90 -11.35
C THR A 202 -17.13 -6.31 -10.61
N MET A 203 -17.20 -6.16 -9.28
CA MET A 203 -18.43 -6.43 -8.50
C MET A 203 -19.58 -5.50 -8.89
N LEU A 204 -19.33 -4.21 -9.09
CA LEU A 204 -20.37 -3.28 -9.56
C LEU A 204 -20.90 -3.69 -10.94
N VAL A 205 -20.04 -4.18 -11.82
CA VAL A 205 -20.42 -4.64 -13.17
C VAL A 205 -21.17 -5.97 -13.12
N GLN A 206 -20.64 -6.96 -12.39
CA GLN A 206 -21.15 -8.35 -12.47
C GLN A 206 -22.36 -8.59 -11.56
N ASP A 207 -22.43 -7.93 -10.41
CA ASP A 207 -23.50 -8.13 -9.41
C ASP A 207 -24.64 -7.10 -9.54
N LEU A 208 -24.36 -5.92 -10.11
CA LEU A 208 -25.27 -4.78 -10.10
C LEU A 208 -25.51 -4.17 -11.49
N ASP A 209 -25.14 -4.89 -12.55
CA ASP A 209 -25.31 -4.49 -13.97
C ASP A 209 -24.67 -3.13 -14.31
N GLY A 210 -23.70 -2.67 -13.52
CA GLY A 210 -22.97 -1.43 -13.77
C GLY A 210 -22.21 -1.48 -15.10
N VAL A 211 -22.11 -0.34 -15.76
CA VAL A 211 -21.38 -0.19 -17.01
C VAL A 211 -20.00 0.37 -16.75
N ARG A 212 -18.95 -0.35 -17.16
CA ARG A 212 -17.58 0.15 -17.13
C ARG A 212 -17.40 1.18 -18.23
N LEU A 213 -17.37 2.46 -17.88
CA LEU A 213 -17.18 3.54 -18.85
C LEU A 213 -15.77 3.52 -19.42
N PHE A 214 -14.78 3.39 -18.53
CA PHE A 214 -13.37 3.17 -18.91
C PHE A 214 -12.56 2.60 -17.74
N ASN A 215 -11.44 2.01 -18.07
CA ASN A 215 -10.38 1.69 -17.13
C ASN A 215 -9.47 2.91 -16.95
N GLU A 216 -9.04 3.20 -15.72
CA GLU A 216 -8.30 4.40 -15.35
C GLU A 216 -6.99 4.56 -16.13
N GLU A 217 -6.28 3.46 -16.42
CA GLU A 217 -5.01 3.49 -17.15
C GLU A 217 -5.12 4.14 -18.53
N LYS A 218 -6.29 4.10 -19.16
CA LYS A 218 -6.56 4.79 -20.45
C LYS A 218 -6.35 6.31 -20.39
N LEU A 219 -6.38 6.89 -19.20
CA LEU A 219 -6.17 8.32 -18.97
C LEU A 219 -4.71 8.66 -18.61
N TRP A 220 -3.82 7.66 -18.61
CA TRP A 220 -2.43 7.81 -18.20
C TRP A 220 -1.47 7.68 -19.38
N PRO A 221 -0.28 8.33 -19.31
CA PRO A 221 0.74 8.17 -20.34
C PRO A 221 1.08 6.68 -20.54
N ASN A 222 1.17 6.25 -21.80
CA ASN A 222 1.43 4.87 -22.20
C ASN A 222 0.40 3.83 -21.67
N GLU A 223 -0.76 4.29 -21.20
CA GLU A 223 -1.75 3.45 -20.51
C GLU A 223 -1.17 2.73 -19.27
N GLU A 224 -0.19 3.34 -18.60
CA GLU A 224 0.46 2.80 -17.41
C GLU A 224 0.11 3.63 -16.18
N PHE A 225 -0.61 3.03 -15.24
CA PHE A 225 -0.99 3.65 -13.96
C PHE A 225 -0.44 2.85 -12.79
N ALA A 226 0.59 3.37 -12.11
CA ALA A 226 1.12 2.78 -10.89
C ALA A 226 0.05 2.82 -9.79
N SER A 227 -0.69 1.73 -9.61
CA SER A 227 -1.82 1.67 -8.66
C SER A 227 -1.43 1.19 -7.27
N VAL A 228 -0.40 0.35 -7.16
CA VAL A 228 0.17 -0.10 -5.88
C VAL A 228 1.69 -0.07 -5.93
N LEU A 229 2.29 0.55 -4.93
CA LEU A 229 3.73 0.69 -4.73
C LEU A 229 4.17 -0.07 -3.48
N LEU A 230 5.34 -0.70 -3.54
CA LEU A 230 6.07 -1.19 -2.39
C LEU A 230 6.89 -0.05 -1.81
N ILE A 231 6.63 0.31 -0.56
CA ILE A 231 7.36 1.34 0.18
C ILE A 231 8.00 0.79 1.44
N VAL A 232 9.01 1.49 1.92
CA VAL A 232 9.69 1.19 3.18
C VAL A 232 9.83 2.45 4.03
N ARG A 233 9.77 2.30 5.34
CA ARG A 233 10.14 3.35 6.31
C ARG A 233 11.65 3.54 6.25
N THR A 234 12.10 4.79 6.09
CA THR A 234 13.50 5.12 5.78
C THR A 234 14.47 4.67 6.88
N ASP A 235 14.17 4.93 8.15
CA ASP A 235 15.02 4.50 9.26
C ASP A 235 15.07 2.97 9.41
N TYR A 236 14.00 2.25 9.04
CA TYR A 236 14.04 0.79 8.99
C TYR A 236 14.96 0.29 7.88
N LEU A 237 14.90 0.91 6.70
CA LEU A 237 15.80 0.62 5.57
C LEU A 237 17.28 0.84 5.97
N GLU A 238 17.58 1.95 6.64
CA GLU A 238 18.94 2.29 7.07
C GLU A 238 19.49 1.30 8.11
N ASN A 239 18.67 0.88 9.06
CA ASN A 239 19.06 -0.03 10.13
C ASN A 239 18.99 -1.52 9.76
N ASN A 240 18.25 -1.89 8.70
CA ASN A 240 18.00 -3.27 8.29
C ASN A 240 18.21 -3.45 6.78
N HIS A 241 19.25 -2.84 6.24
CA HIS A 241 19.50 -2.77 4.80
C HIS A 241 19.46 -4.14 4.10
N GLU A 242 20.18 -5.12 4.62
CA GLU A 242 20.23 -6.47 4.05
C GLU A 242 18.84 -7.14 4.05
N LEU A 243 18.08 -7.02 5.15
CA LEU A 243 16.75 -7.57 5.25
C LEU A 243 15.80 -6.94 4.22
N VAL A 244 15.86 -5.62 4.03
CA VAL A 244 15.04 -4.91 3.03
C VAL A 244 15.46 -5.29 1.61
N GLN A 245 16.75 -5.50 1.33
CA GLN A 245 17.22 -6.02 0.03
C GLN A 245 16.67 -7.43 -0.24
N ASN A 246 16.70 -8.31 0.74
CA ASN A 246 16.15 -9.66 0.64
C ASN A 246 14.63 -9.62 0.44
N TRP A 247 13.92 -8.71 1.14
CA TRP A 247 12.49 -8.46 0.91
C TRP A 247 12.21 -8.02 -0.53
N LEU A 248 12.97 -7.04 -1.04
CA LEU A 248 12.83 -6.55 -2.42
C LEU A 248 13.12 -7.64 -3.46
N LYS A 249 14.11 -8.49 -3.21
CA LYS A 249 14.40 -9.64 -4.06
C LYS A 249 13.22 -10.61 -4.07
N SER A 250 12.70 -11.02 -2.90
CA SER A 250 11.54 -11.90 -2.77
C SER A 250 10.29 -11.30 -3.41
N HIS A 251 10.11 -9.98 -3.32
CA HIS A 251 9.05 -9.25 -4.01
C HIS A 251 9.14 -9.45 -5.54
N LYS A 252 10.31 -9.26 -6.14
CA LYS A 252 10.53 -9.45 -7.59
C LYS A 252 10.32 -10.90 -8.00
N GLU A 253 10.79 -11.85 -7.19
CA GLU A 253 10.56 -13.28 -7.40
C GLU A 253 9.07 -13.61 -7.34
N THR A 254 8.32 -13.02 -6.41
CA THR A 254 6.87 -13.19 -6.30
C THR A 254 6.14 -12.64 -7.52
N VAL A 255 6.51 -11.44 -8.01
CA VAL A 255 5.95 -10.87 -9.24
C VAL A 255 6.15 -11.82 -10.42
N ALA A 256 7.37 -12.34 -10.60
CA ALA A 256 7.68 -13.30 -11.66
C ALA A 256 6.89 -14.60 -11.50
N TRP A 257 6.75 -15.07 -10.26
CA TRP A 257 6.00 -16.29 -9.96
C TRP A 257 4.50 -16.13 -10.26
N ILE A 258 3.86 -15.03 -9.86
CA ILE A 258 2.44 -14.72 -10.14
C ILE A 258 2.21 -14.71 -11.64
N ASN A 259 3.04 -14.02 -12.41
CA ASN A 259 2.91 -13.90 -13.85
C ASN A 259 3.11 -15.23 -14.57
N SER A 260 3.90 -16.15 -13.99
CA SER A 260 4.12 -17.51 -14.54
C SER A 260 3.09 -18.54 -14.06
N ASN A 261 2.35 -18.24 -12.98
CA ASN A 261 1.41 -19.16 -12.33
C ASN A 261 0.07 -18.48 -12.02
N PRO A 262 -0.64 -17.90 -13.00
CA PRO A 262 -1.82 -17.07 -12.76
C PRO A 262 -2.94 -17.82 -12.03
N ASP A 263 -3.25 -19.07 -12.40
CA ASP A 263 -4.34 -19.82 -11.77
C ASP A 263 -4.03 -20.21 -10.34
N GLN A 264 -2.77 -20.58 -10.04
CA GLN A 264 -2.36 -20.85 -8.67
C GLN A 264 -2.38 -19.57 -7.81
N SER A 265 -1.98 -18.43 -8.38
CA SER A 265 -2.03 -17.13 -7.71
C SER A 265 -3.44 -16.74 -7.30
N LYS A 266 -4.42 -16.94 -8.19
CA LYS A 266 -5.84 -16.71 -7.92
C LYS A 266 -6.36 -17.63 -6.80
N SER A 267 -5.99 -18.91 -6.85
CA SER A 267 -6.37 -19.88 -5.81
C SER A 267 -5.80 -19.55 -4.44
N ILE A 268 -4.54 -19.09 -4.37
CA ILE A 268 -3.91 -18.62 -3.13
C ILE A 268 -4.63 -17.38 -2.61
N PHE A 269 -4.90 -16.40 -3.49
CA PHE A 269 -5.62 -15.18 -3.15
C PHE A 269 -7.02 -15.48 -2.62
N GLU A 270 -7.76 -16.38 -3.28
CA GLU A 270 -9.08 -16.84 -2.82
C GLU A 270 -9.03 -17.46 -1.42
N SER A 271 -8.06 -18.33 -1.18
CA SER A 271 -7.83 -18.99 0.11
C SER A 271 -7.50 -17.97 1.20
N PHE A 272 -6.69 -16.97 0.88
CA PHE A 272 -6.37 -15.86 1.77
C PHE A 272 -7.63 -15.07 2.16
N LEU A 273 -8.48 -14.69 1.21
CA LEU A 273 -9.73 -13.98 1.50
C LEU A 273 -10.63 -14.81 2.42
N LYS A 274 -10.80 -16.11 2.13
CA LYS A 274 -11.60 -17.01 2.98
C LYS A 274 -11.05 -17.09 4.40
N LYS A 275 -9.74 -17.19 4.55
CA LYS A 275 -9.04 -17.30 5.84
C LYS A 275 -9.16 -16.02 6.68
N HIS A 276 -8.97 -14.84 6.06
CA HIS A 276 -8.85 -13.57 6.78
C HIS A 276 -10.14 -12.74 6.81
N MET A 277 -11.00 -12.90 5.79
CA MET A 277 -12.27 -12.14 5.66
C MET A 277 -13.51 -13.00 5.92
N GLY A 278 -13.32 -14.30 6.18
CA GLY A 278 -14.43 -15.25 6.45
C GLY A 278 -15.26 -15.63 5.22
N LYS A 279 -15.01 -15.03 4.07
CA LYS A 279 -15.67 -15.32 2.79
C LYS A 279 -14.72 -15.11 1.63
N SER A 280 -14.94 -15.84 0.54
CA SER A 280 -14.27 -15.61 -0.74
C SER A 280 -15.15 -14.81 -1.69
N LEU A 281 -14.54 -14.31 -2.76
CA LEU A 281 -15.25 -13.78 -3.92
C LEU A 281 -15.57 -14.92 -4.90
N PRO A 282 -16.63 -14.81 -5.70
CA PRO A 282 -16.87 -15.71 -6.83
C PRO A 282 -15.65 -15.76 -7.75
N THR A 283 -15.31 -16.95 -8.25
CA THR A 283 -14.15 -17.16 -9.14
C THR A 283 -14.18 -16.22 -10.35
N LYS A 284 -15.36 -16.00 -10.95
CA LYS A 284 -15.52 -15.05 -12.06
C LYS A 284 -15.09 -13.63 -11.71
N ILE A 285 -15.42 -13.16 -10.49
CA ILE A 285 -14.99 -11.84 -10.01
C ILE A 285 -13.46 -11.78 -9.88
N ILE A 286 -12.85 -12.83 -9.31
CA ILE A 286 -11.39 -12.93 -9.15
C ILE A 286 -10.73 -12.93 -10.54
N ASP A 287 -11.19 -13.77 -11.45
CA ASP A 287 -10.63 -13.90 -12.80
C ASP A 287 -10.65 -12.58 -13.58
N GLU A 288 -11.81 -11.92 -13.61
CA GLU A 288 -11.97 -10.65 -14.31
C GLU A 288 -11.16 -9.54 -13.64
N SER A 289 -11.16 -9.47 -12.31
CA SER A 289 -10.38 -8.47 -11.57
C SER A 289 -8.88 -8.61 -11.82
N PHE A 290 -8.34 -9.84 -11.86
CA PHE A 290 -6.94 -10.07 -12.23
C PHE A 290 -6.63 -9.69 -13.68
N SER A 291 -7.59 -9.81 -14.60
CA SER A 291 -7.39 -9.40 -16.00
C SER A 291 -7.36 -7.89 -16.21
N ASN A 292 -7.91 -7.11 -15.28
CA ASN A 292 -7.99 -5.65 -15.33
C ASN A 292 -6.77 -4.93 -14.74
N LEU A 293 -5.72 -5.67 -14.35
CA LEU A 293 -4.49 -5.07 -13.84
C LEU A 293 -3.26 -5.88 -14.27
N THR A 294 -2.11 -5.26 -14.18
CA THR A 294 -0.81 -5.89 -14.45
C THR A 294 -0.01 -5.97 -13.16
N ILE A 295 0.43 -7.18 -12.80
CA ILE A 295 1.37 -7.39 -11.68
C ILE A 295 2.77 -7.08 -12.17
N THR A 296 3.42 -6.08 -11.54
CA THR A 296 4.74 -5.58 -11.96
C THR A 296 5.58 -5.13 -10.79
N SER A 297 6.90 -5.31 -10.88
CA SER A 297 7.86 -4.73 -9.91
C SER A 297 8.40 -3.36 -10.36
N ASP A 298 8.05 -2.90 -11.57
CA ASP A 298 8.39 -1.55 -12.02
C ASP A 298 7.54 -0.53 -11.25
N PRO A 299 8.14 0.45 -10.56
CA PRO A 299 7.38 1.51 -9.89
C PRO A 299 6.71 2.48 -10.86
N ILE A 300 6.92 2.35 -12.16
CA ILE A 300 6.42 3.20 -13.24
C ILE A 300 6.60 4.68 -12.88
N LYS A 301 7.87 5.08 -12.75
CA LYS A 301 8.25 6.42 -12.24
C LYS A 301 7.50 7.55 -12.90
N ASN A 302 7.31 7.50 -14.23
CA ASN A 302 6.56 8.53 -14.97
C ASN A 302 5.10 8.62 -14.51
N SER A 303 4.45 7.49 -14.22
CA SER A 303 3.09 7.49 -13.67
C SER A 303 3.04 8.15 -12.28
N VAL A 304 3.99 7.83 -11.40
CA VAL A 304 4.07 8.45 -10.06
C VAL A 304 4.29 9.95 -10.15
N LEU A 305 5.17 10.42 -11.04
CA LEU A 305 5.43 11.85 -11.26
C LEU A 305 4.22 12.55 -11.88
N THR A 306 3.58 11.97 -12.89
CA THR A 306 2.32 12.47 -13.45
C THR A 306 1.21 12.54 -12.41
N PHE A 307 1.14 11.55 -11.50
CA PHE A 307 0.19 11.61 -10.39
C PHE A 307 0.46 12.81 -9.48
N ALA A 308 1.74 13.09 -9.17
CA ALA A 308 2.11 14.24 -8.36
C ALA A 308 1.71 15.57 -9.05
N GLU A 309 1.95 15.72 -10.35
CA GLU A 309 1.54 16.89 -11.13
C GLU A 309 0.02 17.09 -11.08
N ARG A 310 -0.76 16.02 -11.25
CA ARG A 310 -2.23 16.05 -11.16
C ARG A 310 -2.70 16.43 -9.77
N ALA A 311 -2.12 15.83 -8.73
CA ALA A 311 -2.44 16.15 -7.35
C ALA A 311 -2.08 17.59 -6.97
N ASP A 312 -0.95 18.11 -7.46
CA ASP A 312 -0.52 19.49 -7.25
C ASP A 312 -1.47 20.48 -7.92
N SER A 313 -1.88 20.23 -9.16
CA SER A 313 -2.85 21.07 -9.90
C SER A 313 -4.19 21.21 -9.17
N LEU A 314 -4.55 20.23 -8.35
CA LEU A 314 -5.74 20.24 -7.49
C LEU A 314 -5.50 20.85 -6.11
N GLY A 315 -4.24 21.23 -5.79
CA GLY A 315 -3.84 21.79 -4.50
C GLY A 315 -3.63 20.77 -3.38
N TYR A 316 -3.47 19.48 -3.70
CA TYR A 316 -3.28 18.43 -2.70
C TYR A 316 -1.86 18.35 -2.16
N LEU A 317 -0.84 18.85 -2.88
CA LEU A 317 0.57 18.76 -2.49
C LEU A 317 1.11 20.00 -1.78
N GLY A 318 0.27 20.98 -1.49
CA GLY A 318 0.61 22.19 -0.75
C GLY A 318 0.65 23.46 -1.64
N ARG A 319 0.93 24.63 -1.01
CA ARG A 319 0.87 25.94 -1.70
C ARG A 319 2.21 26.43 -2.22
N THR A 320 3.31 25.79 -1.85
CA THR A 320 4.69 26.29 -2.10
C THR A 320 5.47 25.46 -3.12
N GLY A 321 4.77 24.61 -3.87
CA GLY A 321 5.38 23.59 -4.72
C GLY A 321 5.81 22.35 -3.95
N TYR A 322 6.29 21.33 -4.67
CA TYR A 322 6.69 20.07 -4.07
C TYR A 322 8.05 19.62 -4.61
N ASN A 323 8.78 18.83 -3.81
CA ASN A 323 10.03 18.20 -4.22
C ASN A 323 9.94 16.69 -3.90
N LEU A 324 10.20 15.86 -4.89
CA LEU A 324 10.19 14.39 -4.80
C LEU A 324 11.59 13.79 -4.90
N ASP A 325 12.65 14.62 -4.78
CA ASP A 325 14.02 14.12 -4.82
C ASP A 325 14.24 13.06 -3.71
N GLY A 326 14.76 11.91 -4.10
CA GLY A 326 15.01 10.80 -3.20
C GLY A 326 13.82 9.94 -2.82
N ILE A 327 12.61 10.19 -3.38
CA ILE A 327 11.44 9.34 -3.10
C ILE A 327 11.66 7.89 -3.57
N PHE A 328 12.32 7.71 -4.72
CA PHE A 328 12.66 6.38 -5.24
C PHE A 328 13.99 5.92 -4.64
N TYR A 329 13.96 4.74 -4.04
CA TYR A 329 15.15 4.07 -3.56
C TYR A 329 16.08 3.72 -4.73
N GLN A 330 17.38 3.99 -4.56
CA GLN A 330 18.42 3.67 -5.52
C GLN A 330 19.46 2.77 -4.83
N PRO A 331 19.51 1.46 -5.16
CA PRO A 331 20.40 0.50 -4.49
C PRO A 331 21.89 0.85 -4.62
N ASP A 332 22.29 1.54 -5.70
CA ASP A 332 23.68 1.77 -6.06
C ASP A 332 24.25 3.11 -5.53
N LEU A 333 23.45 3.95 -4.89
CA LEU A 333 23.94 5.12 -4.17
C LEU A 333 24.49 4.68 -2.80
N ASN A 334 25.68 4.07 -2.81
CA ASN A 334 26.47 3.82 -1.60
C ASN A 334 26.57 5.11 -0.78
N LEU A 335 26.28 5.06 0.53
CA LEU A 335 26.48 6.14 1.51
C LEU A 335 27.86 6.82 1.35
N ASN A 336 28.89 6.09 0.89
CA ASN A 336 30.20 6.62 0.55
C ASN A 336 30.21 7.64 -0.62
N THR A 337 29.24 7.61 -1.50
CA THR A 337 29.14 8.56 -2.64
C THR A 337 28.45 9.85 -2.17
N MET A 338 27.46 9.77 -1.28
CA MET A 338 26.81 10.95 -0.70
C MET A 338 27.74 11.73 0.23
N VAL A 339 28.56 11.06 1.03
CA VAL A 339 29.58 11.70 1.89
C VAL A 339 30.64 12.42 1.04
N LYS A 340 31.04 11.88 -0.11
CA LYS A 340 31.97 12.56 -1.02
C LYS A 340 31.38 13.78 -1.72
N GLN A 341 30.08 13.82 -1.98
CA GLN A 341 29.41 14.99 -2.57
C GLN A 341 29.09 16.09 -1.55
N LEU A 342 29.09 15.79 -0.23
CA LEU A 342 28.89 16.76 0.83
C LEU A 342 30.19 17.37 1.36
N ILE A 343 31.36 16.81 1.02
CA ILE A 343 32.68 17.24 1.49
C ILE A 343 33.54 17.80 0.34
N GLY A 344 33.12 17.72 -0.90
CA GLY A 344 33.75 18.33 -2.06
C GLY A 344 32.98 19.55 -2.56
#